data_5383f06a814dc0c88d8ee157afcb69f6
#
_entry.id   5383f06a814dc0c88d8ee157afcb69f6
#
_cell.length_a   1.000
_cell.length_b   1.000
_cell.length_c   1.000
_cell.angle_alpha   90.00
_cell.angle_beta   90.00
_cell.angle_gamma   90.00
#
_symmetry.space_group_name_H-M   'P 1'
#
loop_
_entity.id
_entity.type
_entity.pdbx_description
1 polymer ?
#
loop_
_entity_poly.entity_id
_entity_poly.type
_entity_poly.pdbx_seq_one_letter_code
_entity_poly.pdbx_strand_id
1 'polypeptide(L)'
;PKTTDQSIASGQYLSGTQTIKGDANLVAGNIKSGVSIFGVTGTYTGGGSSGGNGNNNVEAYAITDTNPSVSFKRTDGTIKIWGYGTMTSSSGWGGQTTSLIAFEGDKYHKSAMYGGPSSSNLSLSISNGKLTGLPSGLSAISAIVTRGI
;
A
#
# COMPACT_ATOMS: atom_id res chain seq x y z
N PRO A 1 37.13 -3.38 2.21
CA PRO A 1 36.24 -4.51 1.95
C PRO A 1 35.77 -4.52 0.51
N LYS A 2 35.53 -5.70 0.00
CA LYS A 2 35.00 -5.95 -1.36
C LYS A 2 33.99 -7.08 -1.27
N THR A 3 33.27 -7.34 -2.34
CA THR A 3 32.36 -8.49 -2.46
C THR A 3 33.12 -9.82 -2.50
N THR A 4 34.40 -9.79 -2.84
CA THR A 4 35.28 -10.95 -2.89
C THR A 4 36.34 -10.89 -1.80
N ASP A 5 36.89 -12.04 -1.43
CA ASP A 5 38.00 -12.15 -0.48
C ASP A 5 39.21 -11.36 -0.96
N GLN A 6 39.95 -10.79 -0.03
CA GLN A 6 41.23 -10.13 -0.28
C GLN A 6 42.33 -10.86 0.45
N SER A 7 43.50 -11.01 -0.13
CA SER A 7 44.64 -11.65 0.49
C SER A 7 45.78 -10.67 0.73
N ILE A 8 46.42 -10.77 1.87
CA ILE A 8 47.70 -10.14 2.15
C ILE A 8 48.78 -11.22 2.00
N ALA A 9 49.73 -10.98 1.12
CA ALA A 9 50.76 -11.95 0.83
C ALA A 9 51.68 -12.16 2.05
N SER A 10 52.33 -13.36 2.10
CA SER A 10 53.37 -13.66 3.10
C SER A 10 54.53 -12.67 2.97
N GLY A 11 55.16 -12.34 4.09
CA GLY A 11 56.35 -11.43 4.14
C GLY A 11 56.02 -9.95 4.30
N GLN A 12 54.73 -9.59 4.43
CA GLN A 12 54.29 -8.21 4.71
C GLN A 12 53.94 -8.02 6.18
N TYR A 13 54.96 -8.09 7.06
CA TYR A 13 54.84 -8.03 8.53
C TYR A 13 54.00 -9.18 9.16
N LEU A 14 53.62 -10.17 8.39
CA LEU A 14 52.82 -11.30 8.81
C LEU A 14 53.53 -12.62 8.44
N SER A 15 53.46 -13.61 9.31
CA SER A 15 54.15 -14.91 9.13
C SER A 15 53.48 -15.83 8.10
N GLY A 16 52.41 -15.44 7.49
CA GLY A 16 51.69 -16.22 6.49
C GLY A 16 50.68 -15.36 5.71
N THR A 17 50.02 -15.97 4.75
CA THR A 17 48.95 -15.34 3.98
C THR A 17 47.75 -15.06 4.89
N GLN A 18 47.27 -13.84 4.89
CA GLN A 18 46.04 -13.47 5.58
C GLN A 18 44.93 -13.29 4.55
N THR A 19 43.75 -13.76 4.89
CA THR A 19 42.58 -13.58 4.04
C THR A 19 41.56 -12.67 4.78
N ILE A 20 41.23 -11.55 4.15
CA ILE A 20 40.13 -10.68 4.61
C ILE A 20 38.91 -11.17 3.84
N LYS A 21 37.94 -11.73 4.57
CA LYS A 21 36.69 -12.21 3.98
C LYS A 21 35.93 -11.09 3.28
N GLY A 22 35.54 -11.32 2.06
CA GLY A 22 34.59 -10.50 1.35
C GLY A 22 33.15 -10.79 1.79
N ASP A 23 32.24 -9.88 1.51
CA ASP A 23 30.81 -10.07 1.72
C ASP A 23 30.08 -9.91 0.40
N ALA A 24 29.50 -11.02 -0.09
CA ALA A 24 28.75 -11.05 -1.35
C ALA A 24 27.49 -10.16 -1.31
N ASN A 25 27.00 -9.82 -0.11
CA ASN A 25 25.84 -8.95 0.06
C ASN A 25 26.20 -7.46 0.06
N LEU A 26 27.49 -7.10 -0.01
CA LEU A 26 27.94 -5.71 -0.15
C LEU A 26 27.71 -5.24 -1.60
N VAL A 27 26.47 -5.13 -1.99
CA VAL A 27 26.02 -4.69 -3.32
C VAL A 27 25.04 -3.53 -3.19
N ALA A 28 25.01 -2.63 -4.17
CA ALA A 28 24.17 -1.42 -4.14
C ALA A 28 22.69 -1.70 -3.85
N GLY A 29 22.15 -2.79 -4.38
CA GLY A 29 20.75 -3.19 -4.18
C GLY A 29 20.38 -3.53 -2.74
N ASN A 30 21.35 -3.85 -1.87
CA ASN A 30 21.12 -4.17 -0.47
C ASN A 30 21.35 -2.97 0.46
N ILE A 31 21.85 -1.87 -0.05
CA ILE A 31 22.15 -0.66 0.71
C ILE A 31 21.10 0.40 0.37
N LYS A 32 20.56 1.05 1.41
CA LYS A 32 19.56 2.12 1.25
C LYS A 32 20.09 3.19 0.29
N SER A 33 19.23 3.64 -0.62
CA SER A 33 19.54 4.70 -1.59
C SER A 33 20.08 5.96 -0.90
N GLY A 34 21.18 6.49 -1.41
CA GLY A 34 21.87 7.66 -0.85
C GLY A 34 22.82 7.34 0.32
N VAL A 35 22.89 6.10 0.80
CA VAL A 35 23.89 5.66 1.80
C VAL A 35 25.04 4.99 1.09
N SER A 36 26.28 5.27 1.51
CA SER A 36 27.47 4.58 1.00
C SER A 36 28.13 3.78 2.11
N ILE A 37 28.39 2.52 1.86
CA ILE A 37 29.11 1.60 2.75
C ILE A 37 30.34 1.06 2.02
N PHE A 38 31.52 1.34 2.53
CA PHE A 38 32.79 0.98 1.94
C PHE A 38 32.93 1.33 0.44
N GLY A 39 32.39 2.50 0.05
CA GLY A 39 32.44 2.97 -1.33
C GLY A 39 31.37 2.41 -2.26
N VAL A 40 30.52 1.50 -1.77
CA VAL A 40 29.33 1.02 -2.52
C VAL A 40 28.16 1.90 -2.17
N THR A 41 27.70 2.72 -3.12
CA THR A 41 26.53 3.58 -2.94
C THR A 41 25.24 2.79 -3.15
N GLY A 42 24.36 2.85 -2.16
CA GLY A 42 23.10 2.13 -2.17
C GLY A 42 22.12 2.62 -3.23
N THR A 43 21.38 1.70 -3.79
CA THR A 43 20.27 1.95 -4.72
C THR A 43 18.94 1.38 -4.21
N TYR A 44 18.94 0.72 -3.05
CA TYR A 44 17.71 0.18 -2.46
C TYR A 44 16.81 1.33 -2.01
N THR A 45 15.75 1.56 -2.72
CA THR A 45 14.76 2.60 -2.42
C THR A 45 13.73 2.17 -1.39
N GLY A 46 13.84 0.94 -0.87
CA GLY A 46 12.77 0.35 -0.06
C GLY A 46 11.50 0.26 -0.92
N GLY A 47 10.86 -0.87 -1.04
CA GLY A 47 9.50 -0.88 -1.56
C GLY A 47 8.70 0.11 -0.71
N GLY A 48 8.50 1.33 -1.23
CA GLY A 48 7.83 2.38 -0.49
C GLY A 48 6.42 1.96 -0.19
N SER A 49 6.11 1.79 1.05
CA SER A 49 4.89 2.26 1.69
C SER A 49 4.92 1.83 3.14
N SER A 50 4.66 2.77 4.01
CA SER A 50 4.41 2.64 5.43
C SER A 50 3.94 1.26 5.89
N GLY A 51 4.77 0.60 6.69
CA GLY A 51 4.32 -0.41 7.65
C GLY A 51 3.98 -1.78 7.08
N GLY A 52 4.93 -2.68 7.10
CA GLY A 52 4.63 -4.10 6.89
C GLY A 52 5.82 -4.87 6.36
N ASN A 53 6.39 -5.64 7.24
CA ASN A 53 7.40 -6.65 6.96
C ASN A 53 6.82 -7.70 6.01
N GLY A 54 7.54 -8.03 4.95
CA GLY A 54 7.26 -9.19 4.11
C GLY A 54 6.54 -8.87 2.81
N ASN A 55 6.60 -9.76 1.89
CA ASN A 55 5.96 -9.89 0.57
C ASN A 55 4.55 -9.25 0.47
N ASN A 56 4.45 -7.93 0.66
CA ASN A 56 3.16 -7.25 0.63
C ASN A 56 2.76 -6.99 -0.83
N ASN A 57 2.11 -7.95 -1.39
CA ASN A 57 1.38 -7.83 -2.63
C ASN A 57 0.13 -6.93 -2.50
N VAL A 58 0.08 -6.06 -1.50
CA VAL A 58 -1.05 -5.16 -1.24
C VAL A 58 -0.59 -3.71 -1.20
N GLU A 59 -1.21 -2.85 -1.98
CA GLU A 59 -1.09 -1.39 -1.89
C GLU A 59 -2.30 -0.83 -1.16
N ALA A 60 -2.11 0.22 -0.35
CA ALA A 60 -3.18 0.86 0.41
C ALA A 60 -3.13 2.38 0.28
N TYR A 61 -4.29 3.01 0.10
CA TYR A 61 -4.48 4.46 0.02
C TYR A 61 -5.62 4.92 0.91
N ALA A 62 -5.41 5.99 1.64
CA ALA A 62 -6.49 6.67 2.36
C ALA A 62 -7.27 7.57 1.39
N ILE A 63 -8.59 7.58 1.54
CA ILE A 63 -9.52 8.43 0.79
C ILE A 63 -10.42 9.17 1.76
N THR A 64 -10.72 10.42 1.46
CA THR A 64 -11.47 11.31 2.38
C THR A 64 -12.64 12.05 1.73
N ASP A 65 -12.94 11.77 0.46
CA ASP A 65 -14.02 12.44 -0.27
C ASP A 65 -14.78 11.46 -1.18
N THR A 66 -15.85 11.95 -1.81
CA THR A 66 -16.69 11.17 -2.71
C THR A 66 -16.08 10.97 -4.10
N ASN A 67 -14.99 11.65 -4.41
CA ASN A 67 -14.23 11.56 -5.67
C ASN A 67 -12.78 11.16 -5.41
N PRO A 68 -12.53 10.03 -4.79
CA PRO A 68 -11.20 9.65 -4.35
C PRO A 68 -10.26 9.41 -5.54
N SER A 69 -9.13 10.06 -5.50
CA SER A 69 -8.02 9.75 -6.39
C SER A 69 -7.17 8.66 -5.77
N VAL A 70 -6.92 7.60 -6.50
CA VAL A 70 -6.03 6.52 -6.11
C VAL A 70 -5.04 6.24 -7.23
N SER A 71 -3.80 6.05 -6.88
CA SER A 71 -2.72 5.84 -7.85
C SER A 71 -1.96 4.55 -7.53
N PHE A 72 -2.65 3.42 -7.67
CA PHE A 72 -2.01 2.13 -7.53
C PHE A 72 -0.99 1.91 -8.63
N LYS A 73 0.19 1.44 -8.27
CA LYS A 73 1.21 0.96 -9.22
C LYS A 73 0.85 -0.40 -9.77
N ARG A 74 0.14 -1.19 -8.97
CA ARG A 74 -0.36 -2.50 -9.39
C ARG A 74 -1.55 -2.36 -10.32
N THR A 75 -1.60 -3.21 -11.32
CA THR A 75 -2.73 -3.35 -12.25
C THR A 75 -3.54 -4.63 -12.00
N ASP A 76 -3.00 -5.55 -11.20
CA ASP A 76 -3.57 -6.85 -10.83
C ASP A 76 -4.09 -6.86 -9.39
N GLY A 77 -4.82 -7.88 -9.04
CA GLY A 77 -5.39 -8.10 -7.71
C GLY A 77 -6.72 -7.38 -7.46
N THR A 78 -7.39 -7.80 -6.40
CA THR A 78 -8.70 -7.28 -6.01
C THR A 78 -8.59 -5.91 -5.34
N ILE A 79 -9.58 -5.06 -5.57
CA ILE A 79 -9.72 -3.77 -4.87
C ILE A 79 -10.71 -3.97 -3.74
N LYS A 80 -10.33 -3.55 -2.53
CA LYS A 80 -11.20 -3.61 -1.34
C LYS A 80 -11.18 -2.27 -0.62
N ILE A 81 -12.24 -1.98 0.14
CA ILE A 81 -12.40 -0.74 0.87
C ILE A 81 -12.80 -1.00 2.33
N TRP A 82 -12.24 -0.23 3.24
CA TRP A 82 -12.46 -0.34 4.68
C TRP A 82 -12.63 1.05 5.27
N GLY A 83 -13.72 1.29 6.00
CA GLY A 83 -13.97 2.58 6.63
C GLY A 83 -15.43 2.92 6.71
N TYR A 84 -15.72 4.21 6.74
CA TYR A 84 -17.07 4.73 6.97
C TYR A 84 -17.39 5.84 5.99
N GLY A 85 -18.68 6.08 5.81
CA GLY A 85 -19.16 7.18 5.00
C GLY A 85 -20.60 7.52 5.34
N THR A 86 -21.13 8.51 4.62
CA THR A 86 -22.53 8.89 4.66
C THR A 86 -23.13 8.84 3.27
N MET A 87 -24.38 8.39 3.19
CA MET A 87 -25.16 8.40 1.96
C MET A 87 -26.38 9.27 2.14
N THR A 88 -26.64 10.12 1.17
CA THR A 88 -27.86 10.91 1.09
C THR A 88 -28.79 10.31 0.03
N SER A 89 -30.00 10.01 0.41
CA SER A 89 -31.04 9.52 -0.51
C SER A 89 -32.30 10.41 -0.39
N SER A 90 -32.96 10.66 -1.51
CA SER A 90 -34.26 11.33 -1.51
C SER A 90 -35.32 10.35 -1.01
N SER A 91 -36.17 10.82 -0.07
CA SER A 91 -37.39 10.11 0.29
C SER A 91 -38.48 10.44 -0.71
N GLY A 92 -39.36 9.48 -0.97
CA GLY A 92 -40.54 9.72 -1.83
C GLY A 92 -41.52 10.83 -1.37
N TRP A 93 -41.25 11.44 -0.22
CA TRP A 93 -42.03 12.54 0.41
C TRP A 93 -41.31 13.89 0.33
N GLY A 94 -40.30 14.02 -0.56
CA GLY A 94 -39.61 15.29 -0.82
C GLY A 94 -38.50 15.66 0.18
N GLY A 95 -38.19 14.80 1.14
CA GLY A 95 -37.10 14.98 2.09
C GLY A 95 -35.81 14.23 1.67
N GLN A 96 -34.69 14.65 2.23
CA GLN A 96 -33.43 13.91 2.14
C GLN A 96 -33.16 13.16 3.45
N THR A 97 -32.75 11.93 3.34
CA THR A 97 -32.28 11.12 4.49
C THR A 97 -30.82 10.82 4.36
N THR A 98 -30.07 11.05 5.42
CA THR A 98 -28.64 10.68 5.49
C THR A 98 -28.51 9.42 6.32
N SER A 99 -27.86 8.41 5.77
CA SER A 99 -27.56 7.16 6.45
C SER A 99 -26.07 7.01 6.63
N LEU A 100 -25.65 6.45 7.75
CA LEU A 100 -24.26 6.01 7.93
C LEU A 100 -24.04 4.72 7.14
N ILE A 101 -22.88 4.60 6.54
CA ILE A 101 -22.42 3.37 5.89
C ILE A 101 -21.08 2.94 6.45
N ALA A 102 -20.87 1.63 6.53
CA ALA A 102 -19.59 1.03 6.83
C ALA A 102 -19.12 0.21 5.64
N PHE A 103 -17.88 0.35 5.25
CA PHE A 103 -17.24 -0.43 4.19
C PHE A 103 -16.47 -1.59 4.79
N GLU A 104 -16.66 -2.78 4.24
CA GLU A 104 -16.01 -4.01 4.66
C GLU A 104 -15.59 -4.83 3.44
N GLY A 105 -14.42 -4.53 2.92
CA GLY A 105 -13.84 -5.22 1.77
C GLY A 105 -14.56 -4.96 0.46
N ASP A 106 -15.36 -5.88 0.02
CA ASP A 106 -16.19 -5.82 -1.20
C ASP A 106 -17.66 -5.55 -0.93
N LYS A 107 -17.99 -5.11 0.29
CA LYS A 107 -19.35 -4.83 0.72
C LYS A 107 -19.46 -3.50 1.42
N TYR A 108 -20.66 -2.96 1.50
CA TYR A 108 -21.01 -1.90 2.43
C TYR A 108 -22.29 -2.23 3.18
N HIS A 109 -22.34 -1.75 4.41
CA HIS A 109 -23.49 -1.88 5.30
C HIS A 109 -24.09 -0.51 5.51
N LYS A 110 -25.37 -0.38 5.32
CA LYS A 110 -26.11 0.86 5.51
C LYS A 110 -26.96 0.77 6.78
N SER A 111 -26.82 1.75 7.69
CA SER A 111 -27.77 1.93 8.77
C SER A 111 -29.02 2.58 8.21
N ALA A 112 -30.17 1.99 8.43
CA ALA A 112 -31.44 2.59 7.99
C ALA A 112 -32.12 3.31 9.13
N MET A 113 -32.57 4.53 8.87
CA MET A 113 -33.46 5.25 9.77
C MET A 113 -34.91 4.70 9.70
N TYR A 114 -35.29 4.18 8.54
CA TYR A 114 -36.56 3.51 8.27
C TYR A 114 -36.29 2.25 7.43
N GLY A 115 -36.74 1.10 7.94
CA GLY A 115 -36.45 -0.19 7.31
C GLY A 115 -35.14 -0.80 7.75
N GLY A 116 -34.92 -1.92 8.21
CA GLY A 116 -33.73 -2.55 8.83
C GLY A 116 -32.39 -2.28 8.12
N PRO A 117 -31.28 -2.62 8.77
CA PRO A 117 -29.96 -2.51 8.18
C PRO A 117 -29.85 -3.34 6.89
N SER A 118 -29.18 -2.83 5.90
CA SER A 118 -28.99 -3.51 4.63
C SER A 118 -27.50 -3.61 4.30
N SER A 119 -27.12 -4.65 3.58
CA SER A 119 -25.79 -4.80 3.02
C SER A 119 -25.86 -5.00 1.51
N SER A 120 -24.86 -4.50 0.80
CA SER A 120 -24.76 -4.62 -0.64
C SER A 120 -23.33 -4.86 -1.06
N ASN A 121 -23.13 -5.61 -2.13
CA ASN A 121 -21.82 -5.84 -2.69
C ASN A 121 -21.36 -4.61 -3.47
N LEU A 122 -20.05 -4.42 -3.53
CA LEU A 122 -19.37 -3.40 -4.31
C LEU A 122 -18.63 -4.06 -5.49
N SER A 123 -18.70 -3.42 -6.63
CA SER A 123 -17.88 -3.77 -7.80
C SER A 123 -16.85 -2.67 -8.04
N LEU A 124 -15.82 -2.66 -7.21
CA LEU A 124 -14.79 -1.63 -7.23
C LEU A 124 -13.85 -1.79 -8.42
N SER A 125 -13.59 -0.71 -9.10
CA SER A 125 -12.58 -0.64 -10.17
C SER A 125 -11.91 0.74 -10.18
N ILE A 126 -10.85 0.87 -10.98
CA ILE A 126 -10.17 2.15 -11.16
C ILE A 126 -10.28 2.54 -12.63
N SER A 127 -10.77 3.74 -12.85
CA SER A 127 -10.85 4.35 -14.17
C SER A 127 -10.24 5.74 -14.12
N ASN A 128 -9.27 6.00 -15.00
CA ASN A 128 -8.56 7.29 -15.08
C ASN A 128 -8.03 7.81 -13.72
N GLY A 129 -7.45 6.90 -12.91
CA GLY A 129 -6.90 7.24 -11.59
C GLY A 129 -7.96 7.53 -10.52
N LYS A 130 -9.22 7.21 -10.77
CA LYS A 130 -10.31 7.36 -9.79
C LYS A 130 -10.90 6.01 -9.44
N LEU A 131 -11.22 5.82 -8.15
CA LEU A 131 -12.00 4.69 -7.69
C LEU A 131 -13.44 4.82 -8.17
N THR A 132 -13.96 3.76 -8.76
CA THR A 132 -15.34 3.66 -9.26
C THR A 132 -16.03 2.46 -8.62
N GLY A 133 -17.36 2.38 -8.74
CA GLY A 133 -18.16 1.31 -8.13
C GLY A 133 -18.54 1.59 -6.68
N LEU A 134 -18.31 2.81 -6.18
CA LEU A 134 -18.85 3.26 -4.90
C LEU A 134 -20.37 3.43 -4.97
N PRO A 135 -21.08 3.35 -3.82
CA PRO A 135 -22.53 3.53 -3.79
C PRO A 135 -22.95 4.89 -4.33
N SER A 136 -24.05 4.92 -5.06
CA SER A 136 -24.67 6.20 -5.48
C SER A 136 -25.22 6.95 -4.25
N GLY A 137 -25.14 8.29 -4.29
CA GLY A 137 -25.57 9.13 -3.19
C GLY A 137 -24.60 9.24 -2.02
N LEU A 138 -23.37 8.75 -2.19
CA LEU A 138 -22.30 8.94 -1.20
C LEU A 138 -22.02 10.43 -1.04
N SER A 139 -22.16 10.97 0.18
CA SER A 139 -21.98 12.39 0.50
C SER A 139 -20.70 12.68 1.26
N ALA A 140 -20.17 11.70 1.97
CA ALA A 140 -18.87 11.78 2.60
C ALA A 140 -18.25 10.38 2.71
N ILE A 141 -16.93 10.30 2.74
CA ILE A 141 -16.19 9.06 2.91
C ILE A 141 -14.91 9.33 3.71
N SER A 142 -14.60 8.40 4.60
CA SER A 142 -13.30 8.28 5.26
C SER A 142 -12.94 6.79 5.27
N ALA A 143 -12.05 6.39 4.39
CA ALA A 143 -11.76 4.98 4.18
C ALA A 143 -10.34 4.74 3.72
N ILE A 144 -9.91 3.50 3.82
CA ILE A 144 -8.69 2.98 3.22
C ILE A 144 -9.09 2.06 2.06
N VAL A 145 -8.52 2.29 0.90
CA VAL A 145 -8.67 1.43 -0.27
C VAL A 145 -7.40 0.63 -0.43
N THR A 146 -7.56 -0.68 -0.58
CA THR A 146 -6.44 -1.59 -0.79
C THR A 146 -6.54 -2.27 -2.14
N ARG A 147 -5.40 -2.62 -2.73
CA ARG A 147 -5.31 -3.44 -3.93
C ARG A 147 -4.24 -4.49 -3.75
N GLY A 148 -4.59 -5.74 -3.94
CA GLY A 148 -3.67 -6.86 -3.78
C GLY A 148 -4.38 -8.21 -3.86
N ILE A 149 -3.64 -9.24 -3.51
CA ILE A 149 -4.11 -10.63 -3.49
C ILE A 149 -4.90 -10.88 -2.21
#